data_c3b5c08200c1c7c843d7a62c6ed55f5a
#
_entry.id   c3b5c08200c1c7c843d7a62c6ed55f5a
#
_cell.length_a   1.000
_cell.length_b   1.000
_cell.length_c   1.000
_cell.angle_alpha   90.00
_cell.angle_beta   90.00
_cell.angle_gamma   90.00
#
_symmetry.space_group_name_H-M   'P 1'
#
loop_
_entity.id
_entity.type
_entity.pdbx_description
1 polymer ?
#
loop_
_entity_poly.entity_id
_entity_poly.type
_entity_poly.pdbx_seq_one_letter_code
_entity_poly.pdbx_strand_id
1 'polypeptide(L)'
;KEDFSDADGLRAAELEGEFAELDGWEAEPEAAVLLQGLNIPEDLHHLQMKELNAGQKIKVLLAQALFGKPDVLLLDEPTNGLDIQSIAWLEEFLINFENTVIVVSHDRYFLNKVCTHMADLDFGKIQLFAGNYDFWLESSQLAQKLQSQQNAKKEDQIKELQEFIARFSANASKSKQATSRKKTLEKITLDDIKPSSRRYPFVGFKPEREIGNDLLQVDNLSVTIEGKKILDNISFTLNKDDKVAFLANDDITTTTLFKVLMGEITPDSGTVRWGVTTSQTYLPKDPSAEFDNDLTIVDWLRQYASKEEDDNTFLRSFLGRMLFSGDEVLKKVNVLSGGEKVRCMLSKNMLSKANVLVLDDPTNHLDLESITALNDGLIAFSGSILFASHDHQFIQTIANRIIMVSDNGVVDRADTTYDEFLENKDVQQRVAALYA
;
A
#
# COMPACT_ATOMS: atom_id res chain seq x y z
N LYS A 1 -53.69 0.13 14.56
CA LYS A 1 -54.76 1.15 14.64
C LYS A 1 -55.97 0.53 15.37
N GLU A 2 -56.62 1.23 16.28
CA GLU A 2 -57.83 0.78 16.96
C GLU A 2 -59.05 0.71 16.03
N ASP A 3 -59.07 1.47 14.90
CA ASP A 3 -60.05 1.43 13.83
C ASP A 3 -59.34 1.07 12.49
N PHE A 4 -59.40 -0.22 12.12
CA PHE A 4 -58.91 -0.76 10.87
C PHE A 4 -60.03 -0.77 9.82
N SER A 5 -59.89 0.08 8.81
CA SER A 5 -60.88 0.22 7.72
C SER A 5 -60.54 -0.65 6.50
N ASP A 6 -61.53 -0.94 5.62
CA ASP A 6 -61.26 -1.66 4.38
C ASP A 6 -60.21 -0.99 3.50
N ALA A 7 -60.10 0.34 3.54
CA ALA A 7 -59.06 1.12 2.85
C ALA A 7 -57.69 0.85 3.46
N ASP A 8 -57.58 0.69 4.80
CA ASP A 8 -56.28 0.33 5.46
C ASP A 8 -55.90 -1.11 5.08
N GLY A 9 -56.88 -2.02 4.91
CA GLY A 9 -56.61 -3.40 4.44
C GLY A 9 -56.07 -3.46 3.02
N LEU A 10 -56.67 -2.68 2.09
CA LEU A 10 -56.18 -2.58 0.72
C LEU A 10 -54.75 -1.98 0.67
N ARG A 11 -54.51 -0.94 1.44
CA ARG A 11 -53.17 -0.31 1.49
C ARG A 11 -52.12 -1.21 2.12
N ALA A 12 -52.47 -2.02 3.12
CA ALA A 12 -51.57 -3.01 3.71
C ALA A 12 -51.22 -4.10 2.67
N ALA A 13 -52.19 -4.60 1.92
CA ALA A 13 -51.94 -5.60 0.87
C ALA A 13 -51.03 -5.04 -0.28
N GLU A 14 -51.27 -3.78 -0.67
CA GLU A 14 -50.38 -3.10 -1.65
C GLU A 14 -48.96 -3.00 -1.11
N LEU A 15 -48.77 -2.56 0.14
CA LEU A 15 -47.45 -2.44 0.78
C LEU A 15 -46.76 -3.79 0.96
N GLU A 16 -47.51 -4.85 1.30
CA GLU A 16 -46.98 -6.21 1.36
C GLU A 16 -46.53 -6.70 -0.02
N GLY A 17 -47.28 -6.36 -1.08
CA GLY A 17 -46.89 -6.64 -2.47
C GLY A 17 -45.61 -5.89 -2.87
N GLU A 18 -45.57 -4.59 -2.63
CA GLU A 18 -44.37 -3.76 -2.89
C GLU A 18 -43.14 -4.25 -2.10
N PHE A 19 -43.36 -4.64 -0.82
CA PHE A 19 -42.31 -5.17 0.04
C PHE A 19 -41.76 -6.51 -0.45
N ALA A 20 -42.64 -7.40 -0.94
CA ALA A 20 -42.25 -8.66 -1.53
C ALA A 20 -41.52 -8.48 -2.87
N GLU A 21 -41.93 -7.53 -3.72
CA GLU A 21 -41.28 -7.21 -5.00
C GLU A 21 -39.87 -6.64 -4.79
N LEU A 22 -39.63 -5.98 -3.66
CA LEU A 22 -38.31 -5.44 -3.26
C LEU A 22 -37.44 -6.44 -2.46
N ASP A 23 -37.82 -7.74 -2.43
CA ASP A 23 -37.18 -8.79 -1.61
C ASP A 23 -37.06 -8.42 -0.12
N GLY A 24 -38.03 -7.63 0.39
CA GLY A 24 -37.98 -7.08 1.75
C GLY A 24 -37.91 -8.12 2.86
N TRP A 25 -38.48 -9.32 2.65
CA TRP A 25 -38.43 -10.43 3.60
C TRP A 25 -37.04 -11.04 3.75
N GLU A 26 -36.15 -10.91 2.72
CA GLU A 26 -34.80 -11.42 2.71
C GLU A 26 -33.79 -10.34 3.17
N ALA A 27 -34.22 -9.09 3.39
CA ALA A 27 -33.34 -7.96 3.68
C ALA A 27 -32.52 -8.16 4.98
N GLU A 28 -33.15 -8.62 6.09
CA GLU A 28 -32.42 -8.89 7.33
C GLU A 28 -31.45 -10.06 7.20
N PRO A 29 -31.85 -11.24 6.64
CA PRO A 29 -30.92 -12.33 6.35
C PRO A 29 -29.73 -11.89 5.44
N GLU A 30 -29.98 -11.15 4.36
CA GLU A 30 -28.95 -10.66 3.47
C GLU A 30 -27.97 -9.74 4.21
N ALA A 31 -28.46 -8.77 4.97
CA ALA A 31 -27.63 -7.90 5.78
C ALA A 31 -26.78 -8.68 6.79
N ALA A 32 -27.33 -9.69 7.45
CA ALA A 32 -26.59 -10.53 8.38
C ALA A 32 -25.46 -11.31 7.69
N VAL A 33 -25.71 -11.87 6.51
CA VAL A 33 -24.69 -12.58 5.70
C VAL A 33 -23.54 -11.65 5.32
N LEU A 34 -23.84 -10.43 4.88
CA LEU A 34 -22.82 -9.44 4.52
C LEU A 34 -21.99 -9.03 5.74
N LEU A 35 -22.62 -8.78 6.87
CA LEU A 35 -21.93 -8.41 8.12
C LEU A 35 -21.04 -9.54 8.63
N GLN A 36 -21.54 -10.79 8.64
CA GLN A 36 -20.75 -11.96 9.03
C GLN A 36 -19.56 -12.19 8.09
N GLY A 37 -19.77 -12.05 6.77
CA GLY A 37 -18.71 -12.15 5.78
C GLY A 37 -17.60 -11.13 6.00
N LEU A 38 -17.94 -9.94 6.44
CA LEU A 38 -16.99 -8.90 6.84
C LEU A 38 -16.49 -9.05 8.29
N ASN A 39 -16.64 -10.23 8.88
CA ASN A 39 -16.16 -10.56 10.22
C ASN A 39 -16.71 -9.61 11.31
N ILE A 40 -18.02 -9.29 11.24
CA ILE A 40 -18.76 -8.59 12.29
C ILE A 40 -19.62 -9.64 13.00
N PRO A 41 -19.35 -9.94 14.30
CA PRO A 41 -20.11 -10.92 15.08
C PRO A 41 -21.58 -10.56 15.24
N GLU A 42 -22.46 -11.55 15.36
CA GLU A 42 -23.92 -11.38 15.45
C GLU A 42 -24.37 -10.52 16.64
N ASP A 43 -23.66 -10.58 17.75
CA ASP A 43 -23.94 -9.78 18.96
C ASP A 43 -23.81 -8.27 18.71
N LEU A 44 -23.05 -7.87 17.68
CA LEU A 44 -22.86 -6.48 17.28
C LEU A 44 -23.91 -6.00 16.27
N HIS A 45 -24.67 -6.90 15.60
CA HIS A 45 -25.61 -6.52 14.55
C HIS A 45 -26.75 -5.59 15.02
N HIS A 46 -27.08 -5.62 16.30
CA HIS A 46 -28.14 -4.79 16.89
C HIS A 46 -27.63 -3.52 17.57
N LEU A 47 -26.31 -3.30 17.58
CA LEU A 47 -25.73 -2.08 18.17
C LEU A 47 -25.90 -0.88 17.24
N GLN A 48 -25.94 0.31 17.84
CA GLN A 48 -25.94 1.54 17.06
C GLN A 48 -24.53 1.85 16.53
N MET A 49 -24.48 2.44 15.33
CA MET A 49 -23.19 2.81 14.69
C MET A 49 -22.22 3.59 15.61
N LYS A 50 -22.74 4.43 16.54
CA LYS A 50 -21.91 5.18 17.50
C LYS A 50 -21.18 4.29 18.50
N GLU A 51 -21.67 3.08 18.74
CA GLU A 51 -21.14 2.11 19.72
C GLU A 51 -20.06 1.22 19.12
N LEU A 52 -19.94 1.20 17.79
CA LEU A 52 -18.93 0.47 17.04
C LEU A 52 -17.60 1.24 17.01
N ASN A 53 -16.49 0.50 16.98
CA ASN A 53 -15.17 1.07 16.75
C ASN A 53 -14.96 1.51 15.28
N ALA A 54 -13.87 2.19 14.98
CA ALA A 54 -13.62 2.75 13.64
C ALA A 54 -13.55 1.67 12.54
N GLY A 55 -12.85 0.55 12.78
CA GLY A 55 -12.74 -0.56 11.82
C GLY A 55 -14.11 -1.24 11.58
N GLN A 56 -14.89 -1.46 12.62
CA GLN A 56 -16.25 -2.03 12.49
C GLN A 56 -17.16 -1.10 11.69
N LYS A 57 -17.09 0.22 11.88
CA LYS A 57 -17.85 1.20 11.10
C LYS A 57 -17.55 1.11 9.60
N ILE A 58 -16.27 0.98 9.23
CA ILE A 58 -15.85 0.83 7.82
C ILE A 58 -16.50 -0.43 7.22
N LYS A 59 -16.45 -1.56 7.92
CA LYS A 59 -17.06 -2.82 7.49
C LYS A 59 -18.58 -2.72 7.31
N VAL A 60 -19.28 -2.05 8.22
CA VAL A 60 -20.74 -1.82 8.10
C VAL A 60 -21.06 -0.93 6.92
N LEU A 61 -20.30 0.14 6.67
CA LEU A 61 -20.48 0.99 5.50
C LEU A 61 -20.22 0.24 4.18
N LEU A 62 -19.23 -0.64 4.18
CA LEU A 62 -18.99 -1.52 3.04
C LEU A 62 -20.16 -2.50 2.83
N ALA A 63 -20.64 -3.18 3.89
CA ALA A 63 -21.82 -4.03 3.82
C ALA A 63 -23.05 -3.29 3.26
N GLN A 64 -23.25 -2.04 3.68
CA GLN A 64 -24.31 -1.19 3.15
C GLN A 64 -24.18 -0.94 1.64
N ALA A 65 -22.95 -0.72 1.14
CA ALA A 65 -22.72 -0.51 -0.28
C ALA A 65 -22.96 -1.79 -1.12
N LEU A 66 -22.72 -2.96 -0.53
CA LEU A 66 -22.91 -4.27 -1.19
C LEU A 66 -24.36 -4.76 -1.13
N PHE A 67 -25.16 -4.24 -0.21
CA PHE A 67 -26.54 -4.65 0.03
C PHE A 67 -27.46 -4.32 -1.14
N GLY A 68 -28.42 -5.23 -1.43
CA GLY A 68 -29.47 -5.01 -2.43
C GLY A 68 -28.99 -5.17 -3.88
N LYS A 69 -27.85 -5.81 -4.13
CA LYS A 69 -27.31 -6.16 -5.47
C LYS A 69 -27.36 -4.99 -6.48
N PRO A 70 -26.66 -3.89 -6.22
CA PRO A 70 -26.71 -2.71 -7.09
C PRO A 70 -26.26 -3.04 -8.52
N ASP A 71 -26.82 -2.36 -9.54
CA ASP A 71 -26.40 -2.54 -10.95
C ASP A 71 -24.96 -2.08 -11.20
N VAL A 72 -24.50 -1.07 -10.47
CA VAL A 72 -23.13 -0.55 -10.53
C VAL A 72 -22.62 -0.33 -9.12
N LEU A 73 -21.49 -0.94 -8.80
CA LEU A 73 -20.81 -0.81 -7.53
C LEU A 73 -19.53 0.01 -7.72
N LEU A 74 -19.40 1.10 -6.97
CA LEU A 74 -18.24 1.98 -6.97
C LEU A 74 -17.52 1.87 -5.64
N LEU A 75 -16.26 1.40 -5.66
CA LEU A 75 -15.44 1.17 -4.47
C LEU A 75 -14.14 1.97 -4.57
N ASP A 76 -13.86 2.75 -3.55
CA ASP A 76 -12.62 3.51 -3.42
C ASP A 76 -11.82 2.98 -2.21
N GLU A 77 -10.67 2.37 -2.49
CA GLU A 77 -9.79 1.72 -1.51
C GLU A 77 -10.54 0.77 -0.54
N PRO A 78 -11.31 -0.22 -1.06
CA PRO A 78 -12.21 -1.01 -0.22
C PRO A 78 -11.50 -1.97 0.75
N THR A 79 -10.21 -2.24 0.55
CA THR A 79 -9.39 -3.11 1.41
C THR A 79 -8.83 -2.38 2.62
N ASN A 80 -8.84 -1.04 2.62
CA ASN A 80 -8.27 -0.24 3.71
C ASN A 80 -9.03 -0.44 5.03
N GLY A 81 -8.31 -0.82 6.07
CA GLY A 81 -8.86 -1.03 7.42
C GLY A 81 -9.65 -2.33 7.58
N LEU A 82 -9.58 -3.25 6.59
CA LEU A 82 -10.11 -4.60 6.70
C LEU A 82 -9.02 -5.57 7.19
N ASP A 83 -9.44 -6.57 7.96
CA ASP A 83 -8.58 -7.72 8.29
C ASP A 83 -8.49 -8.70 7.10
N ILE A 84 -7.52 -9.60 7.15
CA ILE A 84 -7.23 -10.56 6.08
C ILE A 84 -8.45 -11.41 5.71
N GLN A 85 -9.25 -11.82 6.70
CA GLN A 85 -10.45 -12.65 6.47
C GLN A 85 -11.54 -11.85 5.74
N SER A 86 -11.75 -10.60 6.14
CA SER A 86 -12.70 -9.68 5.47
C SER A 86 -12.27 -9.36 4.04
N ILE A 87 -10.94 -9.19 3.79
CA ILE A 87 -10.42 -8.98 2.42
C ILE A 87 -10.67 -10.23 1.56
N ALA A 88 -10.33 -11.42 2.05
CA ALA A 88 -10.53 -12.67 1.31
C ALA A 88 -12.02 -12.90 0.97
N TRP A 89 -12.91 -12.60 1.91
CA TRP A 89 -14.35 -12.69 1.66
C TRP A 89 -14.82 -11.66 0.61
N LEU A 90 -14.33 -10.40 0.70
CA LEU A 90 -14.68 -9.35 -0.25
C LEU A 90 -14.22 -9.70 -1.67
N GLU A 91 -13.02 -10.25 -1.81
CA GLU A 91 -12.50 -10.73 -3.10
C GLU A 91 -13.42 -11.77 -3.72
N GLU A 92 -13.81 -12.80 -2.95
CA GLU A 92 -14.73 -13.86 -3.40
C GLU A 92 -16.11 -13.28 -3.75
N PHE A 93 -16.63 -12.37 -2.95
CA PHE A 93 -17.88 -11.67 -3.22
C PHE A 93 -17.85 -10.93 -4.55
N LEU A 94 -16.78 -10.14 -4.80
CA LEU A 94 -16.65 -9.34 -6.02
C LEU A 94 -16.39 -10.18 -7.27
N ILE A 95 -15.69 -11.30 -7.16
CA ILE A 95 -15.48 -12.25 -8.27
C ILE A 95 -16.82 -12.85 -8.71
N ASN A 96 -17.73 -13.12 -7.77
CA ASN A 96 -19.04 -13.69 -8.02
C ASN A 96 -20.13 -12.63 -8.27
N PHE A 97 -19.80 -11.35 -8.21
CA PHE A 97 -20.75 -10.26 -8.43
C PHE A 97 -21.11 -10.15 -9.92
N GLU A 98 -22.38 -10.30 -10.26
CA GLU A 98 -22.85 -10.40 -11.65
C GLU A 98 -22.87 -9.05 -12.40
N ASN A 99 -22.97 -7.95 -11.66
CA ASN A 99 -23.11 -6.61 -12.22
C ASN A 99 -21.75 -5.87 -12.36
N THR A 100 -21.78 -4.61 -12.76
CA THR A 100 -20.58 -3.83 -13.00
C THR A 100 -19.93 -3.36 -11.70
N VAL A 101 -18.64 -3.65 -11.52
CA VAL A 101 -17.83 -3.13 -10.40
C VAL A 101 -16.74 -2.21 -10.94
N ILE A 102 -16.61 -1.03 -10.38
CA ILE A 102 -15.51 -0.09 -10.61
C ILE A 102 -14.78 0.09 -9.29
N VAL A 103 -13.51 -0.32 -9.26
CA VAL A 103 -12.66 -0.27 -8.06
C VAL A 103 -11.48 0.66 -8.31
N VAL A 104 -11.18 1.51 -7.34
CA VAL A 104 -9.89 2.20 -7.19
C VAL A 104 -9.17 1.54 -6.02
N SER A 105 -7.95 1.04 -6.24
CA SER A 105 -7.15 0.43 -5.19
C SER A 105 -5.65 0.52 -5.49
N HIS A 106 -4.86 0.59 -4.44
CA HIS A 106 -3.40 0.47 -4.47
C HIS A 106 -2.92 -0.94 -4.11
N ASP A 107 -3.82 -1.85 -3.77
CA ASP A 107 -3.54 -3.27 -3.52
C ASP A 107 -3.46 -4.05 -4.84
N ARG A 108 -2.24 -4.39 -5.25
CA ARG A 108 -1.98 -5.12 -6.52
C ARG A 108 -2.55 -6.53 -6.51
N TYR A 109 -2.47 -7.21 -5.38
CA TYR A 109 -2.99 -8.57 -5.25
C TYR A 109 -4.50 -8.57 -5.44
N PHE A 110 -5.19 -7.67 -4.75
CA PHE A 110 -6.62 -7.47 -4.88
C PHE A 110 -7.03 -7.13 -6.34
N LEU A 111 -6.32 -6.17 -6.99
CA LEU A 111 -6.58 -5.82 -8.39
C LEU A 111 -6.35 -6.99 -9.34
N ASN A 112 -5.30 -7.78 -9.14
CA ASN A 112 -5.01 -8.96 -9.94
C ASN A 112 -6.07 -10.05 -9.80
N LYS A 113 -6.63 -10.21 -8.61
CA LYS A 113 -7.57 -11.27 -8.30
C LYS A 113 -9.01 -10.94 -8.73
N VAL A 114 -9.42 -9.68 -8.58
CA VAL A 114 -10.81 -9.24 -8.78
C VAL A 114 -11.03 -8.63 -10.17
N CYS A 115 -10.07 -7.84 -10.71
CA CYS A 115 -10.29 -7.05 -11.90
C CYS A 115 -10.06 -7.84 -13.18
N THR A 116 -11.02 -7.74 -14.12
CA THR A 116 -10.93 -8.29 -15.47
C THR A 116 -10.42 -7.27 -16.49
N HIS A 117 -10.50 -5.99 -16.17
CA HIS A 117 -10.07 -4.86 -16.99
C HIS A 117 -9.36 -3.83 -16.12
N MET A 118 -8.37 -3.15 -16.70
CA MET A 118 -7.70 -2.01 -16.09
C MET A 118 -8.05 -0.72 -16.83
N ALA A 119 -8.49 0.30 -16.08
CA ALA A 119 -8.74 1.63 -16.59
C ALA A 119 -7.57 2.55 -16.19
N ASP A 120 -6.70 2.85 -17.14
CA ASP A 120 -5.54 3.70 -16.93
C ASP A 120 -5.92 5.17 -17.15
N LEU A 121 -5.85 5.97 -16.09
CA LEU A 121 -6.10 7.41 -16.14
C LEU A 121 -4.77 8.17 -16.14
N ASP A 122 -4.33 8.61 -17.32
CA ASP A 122 -3.11 9.39 -17.47
C ASP A 122 -3.32 10.58 -18.43
N PHE A 123 -2.71 11.74 -18.14
CA PHE A 123 -2.86 12.99 -18.90
C PHE A 123 -4.31 13.42 -19.20
N GLY A 124 -5.24 13.15 -18.28
CA GLY A 124 -6.66 13.47 -18.43
C GLY A 124 -7.40 12.60 -19.46
N LYS A 125 -6.85 11.43 -19.80
CA LYS A 125 -7.48 10.44 -20.68
C LYS A 125 -7.61 9.12 -19.93
N ILE A 126 -8.71 8.42 -20.21
CA ILE A 126 -8.91 7.06 -19.72
C ILE A 126 -8.63 6.10 -20.87
N GLN A 127 -7.76 5.12 -20.62
CA GLN A 127 -7.48 4.03 -21.55
C GLN A 127 -7.83 2.70 -20.89
N LEU A 128 -8.67 1.91 -21.54
CA LEU A 128 -9.07 0.58 -21.04
C LEU A 128 -8.16 -0.50 -21.62
N PHE A 129 -7.73 -1.40 -20.75
CA PHE A 129 -6.97 -2.59 -21.08
C PHE A 129 -7.74 -3.82 -20.61
N ALA A 130 -7.91 -4.81 -21.47
CA ALA A 130 -8.45 -6.10 -21.06
C ALA A 130 -7.33 -6.90 -20.39
N GLY A 131 -7.58 -7.39 -19.18
CA GLY A 131 -6.63 -8.10 -18.34
C GLY A 131 -6.54 -7.50 -16.93
N ASN A 132 -5.78 -8.16 -16.08
CA ASN A 132 -5.54 -7.74 -14.70
C ASN A 132 -4.40 -6.71 -14.61
N TYR A 133 -4.03 -6.32 -13.39
CA TYR A 133 -3.00 -5.32 -13.13
C TYR A 133 -1.62 -5.71 -13.72
N ASP A 134 -1.18 -6.96 -13.52
CA ASP A 134 0.14 -7.41 -14.01
C ASP A 134 0.20 -7.39 -15.53
N PHE A 135 -0.84 -7.86 -16.20
CA PHE A 135 -0.93 -7.80 -17.66
C PHE A 135 -0.88 -6.36 -18.19
N TRP A 136 -1.59 -5.44 -17.52
CA TRP A 136 -1.54 -4.03 -17.87
C TRP A 136 -0.15 -3.45 -17.66
N LEU A 137 0.51 -3.76 -16.53
CA LEU A 137 1.84 -3.26 -16.19
C LEU A 137 2.87 -3.70 -17.23
N GLU A 138 2.93 -4.99 -17.55
CA GLU A 138 3.83 -5.54 -18.57
C GLU A 138 3.55 -4.95 -19.96
N SER A 139 2.29 -4.86 -20.36
CA SER A 139 1.88 -4.29 -21.64
C SER A 139 2.25 -2.82 -21.77
N SER A 140 2.04 -2.02 -20.71
CA SER A 140 2.36 -0.59 -20.68
C SER A 140 3.87 -0.35 -20.73
N GLN A 141 4.67 -1.13 -19.98
CA GLN A 141 6.13 -1.07 -20.02
C GLN A 141 6.69 -1.45 -21.40
N LEU A 142 6.14 -2.51 -22.01
CA LEU A 142 6.53 -2.93 -23.35
C LEU A 142 6.20 -1.84 -24.39
N ALA A 143 5.00 -1.26 -24.34
CA ALA A 143 4.59 -0.18 -25.23
C ALA A 143 5.51 1.04 -25.11
N GLN A 144 5.85 1.46 -23.89
CA GLN A 144 6.80 2.57 -23.64
C GLN A 144 8.19 2.25 -24.21
N LYS A 145 8.69 1.04 -24.01
CA LYS A 145 10.00 0.61 -24.52
C LYS A 145 10.03 0.61 -26.05
N LEU A 146 9.00 0.08 -26.70
CA LEU A 146 8.90 0.07 -28.16
C LEU A 146 8.82 1.49 -28.74
N GLN A 147 8.03 2.36 -28.12
CA GLN A 147 7.89 3.75 -28.52
C GLN A 147 9.20 4.53 -28.34
N SER A 148 9.91 4.32 -27.21
CA SER A 148 11.24 4.90 -26.98
C SER A 148 12.25 4.46 -28.04
N GLN A 149 12.28 3.16 -28.39
CA GLN A 149 13.15 2.64 -29.45
C GLN A 149 12.81 3.20 -30.84
N GLN A 150 11.53 3.38 -31.15
CA GLN A 150 11.10 3.99 -32.40
C GLN A 150 11.52 5.46 -32.49
N ASN A 151 11.39 6.21 -31.38
CA ASN A 151 11.82 7.61 -31.36
C ASN A 151 13.33 7.76 -31.43
N ALA A 152 14.11 6.92 -30.76
CA ALA A 152 15.56 6.89 -30.90
C ALA A 152 15.99 6.70 -32.36
N LYS A 153 15.36 5.76 -33.07
CA LYS A 153 15.59 5.57 -34.51
C LYS A 153 15.21 6.79 -35.36
N LYS A 154 14.11 7.45 -35.05
CA LYS A 154 13.69 8.69 -35.72
C LYS A 154 14.66 9.83 -35.43
N GLU A 155 15.16 9.97 -34.19
CA GLU A 155 16.17 10.96 -33.81
C GLU A 155 17.50 10.77 -34.58
N ASP A 156 17.98 9.53 -34.69
CA ASP A 156 19.15 9.19 -35.47
C ASP A 156 18.95 9.56 -36.96
N GLN A 157 17.78 9.24 -37.53
CA GLN A 157 17.45 9.62 -38.91
C GLN A 157 17.39 11.14 -39.10
N ILE A 158 16.82 11.88 -38.13
CA ILE A 158 16.80 13.35 -38.14
C ILE A 158 18.23 13.88 -38.13
N LYS A 159 19.09 13.38 -37.26
CA LYS A 159 20.49 13.78 -37.13
C LYS A 159 21.25 13.53 -38.44
N GLU A 160 21.16 12.34 -39.04
CA GLU A 160 21.76 12.02 -40.32
C GLU A 160 21.30 12.96 -41.44
N LEU A 161 19.99 13.24 -41.52
CA LEU A 161 19.42 14.16 -42.51
C LEU A 161 19.88 15.58 -42.29
N GLN A 162 19.97 16.06 -41.06
CA GLN A 162 20.49 17.40 -40.71
C GLN A 162 21.96 17.53 -41.09
N GLU A 163 22.80 16.56 -40.76
CA GLU A 163 24.20 16.54 -41.12
C GLU A 163 24.40 16.53 -42.65
N PHE A 164 23.62 15.74 -43.37
CA PHE A 164 23.65 15.72 -44.82
C PHE A 164 23.25 17.08 -45.42
N ILE A 165 22.16 17.69 -44.95
CA ILE A 165 21.69 18.98 -45.41
C ILE A 165 22.74 20.07 -45.12
N ALA A 166 23.31 20.09 -43.91
CA ALA A 166 24.38 21.05 -43.56
C ALA A 166 25.59 20.92 -44.46
N ARG A 167 26.02 19.68 -44.77
CA ARG A 167 27.23 19.43 -45.59
C ARG A 167 27.03 19.75 -47.07
N PHE A 168 25.85 19.60 -47.61
CA PHE A 168 25.61 19.66 -49.05
C PHE A 168 24.63 20.76 -49.50
N SER A 169 24.12 21.61 -48.62
CA SER A 169 23.20 22.70 -48.94
C SER A 169 23.85 23.77 -49.86
N ALA A 170 25.14 24.02 -49.70
CA ALA A 170 25.90 24.99 -50.51
C ALA A 170 26.47 24.42 -51.83
N ASN A 171 26.31 23.11 -52.09
CA ASN A 171 26.90 22.47 -53.26
C ASN A 171 25.83 22.39 -54.39
N ALA A 172 26.08 23.14 -55.50
CA ALA A 172 25.14 23.26 -56.62
C ALA A 172 24.73 21.93 -57.24
N SER A 173 25.67 20.93 -57.35
CA SER A 173 25.40 19.61 -57.92
C SER A 173 24.52 18.69 -57.03
N LYS A 174 24.52 18.93 -55.72
CA LYS A 174 23.75 18.14 -54.74
C LYS A 174 22.56 18.87 -54.11
N SER A 175 22.33 20.13 -54.50
CA SER A 175 21.27 20.99 -53.98
C SER A 175 19.86 20.37 -54.08
N LYS A 176 19.58 19.72 -55.22
CA LYS A 176 18.28 18.99 -55.37
C LYS A 176 18.10 17.85 -54.37
N GLN A 177 19.20 17.14 -54.04
CA GLN A 177 19.17 16.04 -53.07
C GLN A 177 19.02 16.62 -51.64
N ALA A 178 19.67 17.71 -51.31
CA ALA A 178 19.55 18.40 -50.05
C ALA A 178 18.11 18.92 -49.83
N THR A 179 17.47 19.49 -50.90
CA THR A 179 16.07 19.93 -50.84
C THR A 179 15.09 18.77 -50.67
N SER A 180 15.33 17.63 -51.35
CA SER A 180 14.51 16.43 -51.18
C SER A 180 14.59 15.89 -49.75
N ARG A 181 15.79 15.81 -49.15
CA ARG A 181 16.03 15.38 -47.78
C ARG A 181 15.48 16.35 -46.75
N LYS A 182 15.48 17.67 -47.03
CA LYS A 182 14.80 18.68 -46.21
C LYS A 182 13.28 18.42 -46.13
N LYS A 183 12.64 18.09 -47.27
CA LYS A 183 11.22 17.72 -47.30
C LYS A 183 10.94 16.40 -46.56
N THR A 184 11.91 15.46 -46.54
CA THR A 184 11.79 14.23 -45.77
C THR A 184 11.90 14.52 -44.28
N LEU A 185 12.82 15.39 -43.87
CA LEU A 185 13.00 15.84 -42.49
C LEU A 185 11.73 16.52 -41.94
N GLU A 186 11.09 17.38 -42.76
CA GLU A 186 9.84 18.06 -42.40
C GLU A 186 8.64 17.10 -42.18
N LYS A 187 8.72 15.88 -42.73
CA LYS A 187 7.69 14.85 -42.57
C LYS A 187 7.92 13.92 -41.39
N ILE A 188 9.13 13.89 -40.83
CA ILE A 188 9.43 13.06 -39.66
C ILE A 188 8.92 13.81 -38.45
N THR A 189 7.78 13.37 -37.93
CA THR A 189 7.28 13.79 -36.61
C THR A 189 7.79 12.80 -35.57
N LEU A 190 8.47 13.30 -34.57
CA LEU A 190 8.65 12.55 -33.33
C LEU A 190 7.26 12.41 -32.71
N ASP A 191 6.87 11.17 -32.43
CA ASP A 191 5.68 10.98 -31.63
C ASP A 191 5.96 11.63 -30.27
N ASP A 192 5.08 12.52 -29.84
CA ASP A 192 5.19 13.14 -28.53
C ASP A 192 5.09 12.02 -27.48
N ILE A 193 6.26 11.46 -27.10
CA ILE A 193 6.34 10.65 -25.90
C ILE A 193 6.19 11.64 -24.77
N LYS A 194 4.98 11.83 -24.31
CA LYS A 194 4.82 12.37 -22.97
C LYS A 194 5.33 11.27 -22.05
N PRO A 195 6.45 11.48 -21.35
CA PRO A 195 6.86 10.52 -20.32
C PRO A 195 5.65 10.36 -19.41
N SER A 196 5.32 9.11 -19.04
CA SER A 196 4.19 8.87 -18.12
C SER A 196 4.21 9.90 -17.01
N SER A 197 3.05 10.43 -16.61
CA SER A 197 2.98 11.33 -15.45
C SER A 197 3.40 10.63 -14.15
N ARG A 198 3.45 9.31 -14.17
CA ARG A 198 3.88 8.48 -13.06
C ARG A 198 5.36 8.65 -12.77
N ARG A 199 5.65 8.99 -11.53
CA ARG A 199 7.01 9.17 -11.04
C ARG A 199 7.24 8.23 -9.88
N TYR A 200 8.35 7.50 -9.94
CA TYR A 200 8.78 6.60 -8.88
C TYR A 200 9.76 7.32 -7.97
N PRO A 201 9.52 7.39 -6.66
CA PRO A 201 10.53 7.88 -5.73
C PRO A 201 11.72 6.92 -5.71
N PHE A 202 12.89 7.41 -5.36
CA PHE A 202 14.04 6.56 -5.12
C PHE A 202 14.09 6.12 -3.67
N VAL A 203 13.85 4.85 -3.40
CA VAL A 203 14.00 4.25 -2.07
C VAL A 203 15.18 3.29 -2.09
N GLY A 204 16.17 3.55 -1.24
CA GLY A 204 17.36 2.71 -1.15
C GLY A 204 18.04 2.85 0.21
N PHE A 205 18.01 1.79 0.99
CA PHE A 205 18.59 1.74 2.32
C PHE A 205 20.01 1.17 2.25
N LYS A 206 20.97 1.84 2.91
CA LYS A 206 22.36 1.38 2.99
C LYS A 206 22.80 1.41 4.45
N PRO A 207 22.98 0.25 5.09
CA PRO A 207 23.42 0.20 6.47
C PRO A 207 24.86 0.69 6.59
N GLU A 208 25.17 1.40 7.68
CA GLU A 208 26.53 1.85 7.97
C GLU A 208 27.43 0.68 8.39
N ARG A 209 26.86 -0.33 9.03
CA ARG A 209 27.56 -1.55 9.49
C ARG A 209 26.71 -2.79 9.33
N GLU A 210 27.35 -3.93 9.24
CA GLU A 210 26.65 -5.22 9.24
C GLU A 210 26.13 -5.59 10.63
N ILE A 211 25.05 -6.39 10.65
CA ILE A 211 24.50 -6.99 11.87
C ILE A 211 25.35 -8.20 12.25
N GLY A 212 25.61 -8.39 13.55
CA GLY A 212 26.15 -9.64 14.10
C GLY A 212 25.12 -10.77 14.08
N ASN A 213 25.46 -11.90 14.71
CA ASN A 213 24.58 -13.08 14.70
C ASN A 213 23.25 -12.84 15.44
N ASP A 214 23.30 -12.10 16.56
CA ASP A 214 22.12 -11.84 17.38
C ASP A 214 21.45 -10.55 16.91
N LEU A 215 20.19 -10.63 16.49
CA LEU A 215 19.39 -9.48 16.09
C LEU A 215 18.54 -8.96 17.25
N LEU A 216 17.61 -9.78 17.75
CA LEU A 216 16.64 -9.39 18.76
C LEU A 216 16.20 -10.62 19.57
N GLN A 217 16.14 -10.46 20.89
CA GLN A 217 15.55 -11.45 21.80
C GLN A 217 14.44 -10.77 22.61
N VAL A 218 13.26 -11.38 22.59
CA VAL A 218 12.08 -11.00 23.36
C VAL A 218 11.69 -12.16 24.24
N ASP A 219 11.62 -11.93 25.56
CA ASP A 219 11.31 -12.96 26.56
C ASP A 219 10.12 -12.54 27.41
N ASN A 220 9.05 -13.35 27.39
CA ASN A 220 7.86 -13.26 28.26
C ASN A 220 7.23 -11.85 28.30
N LEU A 221 7.15 -11.20 27.14
CA LEU A 221 6.68 -9.82 27.01
C LEU A 221 5.16 -9.77 27.22
N SER A 222 4.70 -8.90 28.14
CA SER A 222 3.28 -8.63 28.35
C SER A 222 3.04 -7.13 28.44
N VAL A 223 1.94 -6.66 27.83
CA VAL A 223 1.56 -5.23 27.78
C VAL A 223 0.05 -5.10 27.90
N THR A 224 -0.37 -4.20 28.78
CA THR A 224 -1.77 -3.81 29.02
C THR A 224 -1.95 -2.33 28.68
N ILE A 225 -2.94 -2.00 27.84
CA ILE A 225 -3.31 -0.61 27.51
C ILE A 225 -4.76 -0.39 27.91
N GLU A 226 -5.02 0.66 28.70
CA GLU A 226 -6.36 1.02 29.18
C GLU A 226 -7.11 -0.15 29.85
N GLY A 227 -6.37 -1.03 30.54
CA GLY A 227 -6.95 -2.19 31.23
C GLY A 227 -7.22 -3.41 30.34
N LYS A 228 -7.00 -3.31 29.03
CA LYS A 228 -7.06 -4.42 28.10
C LYS A 228 -5.65 -4.98 27.87
N LYS A 229 -5.48 -6.29 28.02
CA LYS A 229 -4.23 -6.97 27.68
C LYS A 229 -4.09 -7.02 26.15
N ILE A 230 -3.01 -6.46 25.64
CA ILE A 230 -2.72 -6.41 24.19
C ILE A 230 -1.71 -7.47 23.79
N LEU A 231 -0.68 -7.69 24.63
CA LEU A 231 0.31 -8.73 24.48
C LEU A 231 0.38 -9.54 25.75
N ASP A 232 0.42 -10.88 25.65
CA ASP A 232 0.56 -11.73 26.83
C ASP A 232 1.62 -12.81 26.60
N ASN A 233 2.66 -12.76 27.42
CA ASN A 233 3.72 -13.75 27.47
C ASN A 233 4.37 -14.07 26.11
N ILE A 234 4.60 -13.05 25.30
CA ILE A 234 5.16 -13.15 23.95
C ILE A 234 6.67 -13.40 24.04
N SER A 235 7.15 -14.45 23.37
CA SER A 235 8.58 -14.78 23.31
C SER A 235 8.99 -15.20 21.92
N PHE A 236 10.05 -14.60 21.38
CA PHE A 236 10.68 -14.99 20.13
C PHE A 236 12.11 -14.48 20.05
N THR A 237 12.92 -15.11 19.19
CA THR A 237 14.30 -14.69 18.92
C THR A 237 14.48 -14.53 17.42
N LEU A 238 15.05 -13.40 16.99
CA LEU A 238 15.36 -13.11 15.60
C LEU A 238 16.87 -13.11 15.39
N ASN A 239 17.27 -13.58 14.21
CA ASN A 239 18.66 -13.69 13.81
C ASN A 239 19.00 -12.73 12.68
N LYS A 240 20.29 -12.64 12.35
CA LYS A 240 20.76 -11.93 11.16
C LYS A 240 20.00 -12.43 9.90
N ASP A 241 19.72 -11.50 9.00
CA ASP A 241 19.04 -11.71 7.71
C ASP A 241 17.54 -12.06 7.81
N ASP A 242 16.95 -12.12 9.01
CA ASP A 242 15.50 -12.25 9.16
C ASP A 242 14.80 -10.99 8.60
N LYS A 243 13.88 -11.22 7.68
CA LYS A 243 12.90 -10.25 7.21
C LYS A 243 11.52 -10.72 7.65
N VAL A 244 11.05 -10.15 8.75
CA VAL A 244 9.91 -10.67 9.51
C VAL A 244 8.66 -9.85 9.24
N ALA A 245 7.62 -10.51 8.76
CA ALA A 245 6.27 -9.95 8.75
C ALA A 245 5.55 -10.31 10.06
N PHE A 246 5.13 -9.30 10.80
CA PHE A 246 4.27 -9.46 11.97
C PHE A 246 2.82 -9.30 11.56
N LEU A 247 1.99 -10.28 11.90
CA LEU A 247 0.57 -10.31 11.62
C LEU A 247 -0.22 -10.33 12.93
N ALA A 248 -1.37 -9.69 12.97
CA ALA A 248 -2.32 -9.73 14.07
C ALA A 248 -3.75 -9.51 13.54
N ASN A 249 -4.76 -9.81 14.36
CA ASN A 249 -6.15 -9.53 14.00
C ASN A 249 -6.51 -8.04 14.12
N ASP A 250 -5.71 -7.27 14.85
CA ASP A 250 -5.86 -5.83 14.96
C ASP A 250 -4.51 -5.12 14.89
N ASP A 251 -4.53 -3.90 14.38
CA ASP A 251 -3.33 -3.07 14.22
C ASP A 251 -2.76 -2.60 15.55
N ILE A 252 -3.57 -2.56 16.62
CA ILE A 252 -3.13 -2.13 17.94
C ILE A 252 -2.08 -3.09 18.48
N THR A 253 -2.23 -4.37 18.22
CA THR A 253 -1.31 -5.42 18.67
C THR A 253 0.08 -5.25 18.03
N THR A 254 0.16 -5.10 16.71
CA THR A 254 1.44 -4.91 15.99
C THR A 254 2.09 -3.58 16.31
N THR A 255 1.31 -2.48 16.31
CA THR A 255 1.80 -1.14 16.69
C THR A 255 2.33 -1.11 18.12
N THR A 256 1.62 -1.77 19.07
CA THR A 256 2.08 -1.87 20.47
C THR A 256 3.39 -2.63 20.57
N LEU A 257 3.50 -3.77 19.89
CA LEU A 257 4.73 -4.54 19.84
C LEU A 257 5.90 -3.67 19.34
N PHE A 258 5.75 -2.99 18.20
CA PHE A 258 6.82 -2.15 17.64
C PHE A 258 7.20 -1.00 18.57
N LYS A 259 6.25 -0.33 19.19
CA LYS A 259 6.53 0.72 20.17
C LYS A 259 7.30 0.21 21.40
N VAL A 260 7.01 -1.01 21.86
CA VAL A 260 7.78 -1.65 22.92
C VAL A 260 9.18 -2.00 22.45
N LEU A 261 9.34 -2.56 21.24
CA LEU A 261 10.65 -2.86 20.67
C LEU A 261 11.52 -1.61 20.51
N MET A 262 10.90 -0.48 20.18
CA MET A 262 11.57 0.82 20.06
C MET A 262 11.77 1.55 21.40
N GLY A 263 11.22 1.01 22.50
CA GLY A 263 11.34 1.60 23.84
C GLY A 263 10.41 2.79 24.09
N GLU A 264 9.42 3.02 23.23
CA GLU A 264 8.41 4.07 23.40
C GLU A 264 7.35 3.70 24.46
N ILE A 265 7.10 2.40 24.62
CA ILE A 265 6.20 1.85 25.65
C ILE A 265 7.01 0.91 26.54
N THR A 266 6.89 1.09 27.86
CA THR A 266 7.46 0.17 28.85
C THR A 266 6.51 -1.01 29.05
N PRO A 267 6.95 -2.27 28.88
CA PRO A 267 6.09 -3.44 29.09
C PRO A 267 5.78 -3.64 30.58
N ASP A 268 4.66 -4.31 30.89
CA ASP A 268 4.27 -4.69 32.25
C ASP A 268 5.23 -5.74 32.81
N SER A 269 5.67 -6.67 31.94
CA SER A 269 6.64 -7.72 32.25
C SER A 269 7.40 -8.18 31.01
N GLY A 270 8.47 -8.90 31.23
CA GLY A 270 9.33 -9.41 30.17
C GLY A 270 10.51 -8.49 29.83
N THR A 271 11.31 -8.90 28.86
CA THR A 271 12.50 -8.16 28.42
C THR A 271 12.64 -8.13 26.91
N VAL A 272 13.17 -7.02 26.41
CA VAL A 272 13.54 -6.83 25.01
C VAL A 272 15.04 -6.54 24.96
N ARG A 273 15.78 -7.32 24.18
CA ARG A 273 17.24 -7.16 24.02
C ARG A 273 17.63 -7.14 22.57
N TRP A 274 18.10 -6.00 22.11
CA TRP A 274 18.71 -5.85 20.80
C TRP A 274 20.17 -6.32 20.80
N GLY A 275 20.61 -6.88 19.69
CA GLY A 275 22.03 -7.24 19.50
C GLY A 275 22.92 -5.99 19.56
N VAL A 276 24.15 -6.15 20.07
CA VAL A 276 25.10 -5.03 20.29
C VAL A 276 25.46 -4.27 19.01
N THR A 277 25.40 -4.94 17.87
CA THR A 277 25.74 -4.35 16.55
C THR A 277 24.56 -3.78 15.83
N THR A 278 23.35 -3.87 16.37
CA THR A 278 22.13 -3.38 15.73
C THR A 278 21.99 -1.85 15.87
N SER A 279 21.44 -1.23 14.85
CA SER A 279 20.98 0.14 14.84
C SER A 279 19.59 0.16 14.19
N GLN A 280 18.59 0.66 14.93
CA GLN A 280 17.20 0.59 14.52
C GLN A 280 16.73 1.93 13.98
N THR A 281 15.85 1.91 12.98
CA THR A 281 15.02 3.06 12.60
C THR A 281 13.58 2.63 12.51
N TYR A 282 12.65 3.54 12.80
CA TYR A 282 11.23 3.25 12.91
C TYR A 282 10.40 4.14 11.98
N LEU A 283 9.49 3.51 11.25
CA LEU A 283 8.40 4.18 10.55
C LEU A 283 7.10 3.81 11.27
N PRO A 284 6.52 4.72 12.07
CA PRO A 284 5.25 4.48 12.74
C PRO A 284 4.08 4.50 11.75
N LYS A 285 3.00 3.80 12.06
CA LYS A 285 1.76 3.78 11.28
C LYS A 285 1.17 5.19 11.09
N ASP A 286 1.16 6.00 12.14
CA ASP A 286 0.81 7.43 12.07
C ASP A 286 2.02 8.29 12.45
N PRO A 287 2.71 8.88 11.46
CA PRO A 287 3.86 9.74 11.69
C PRO A 287 3.48 11.19 12.06
N SER A 288 2.21 11.53 12.25
CA SER A 288 1.73 12.92 12.37
C SER A 288 2.40 13.69 13.49
N ALA A 289 2.74 13.04 14.60
CA ALA A 289 3.43 13.67 15.73
C ALA A 289 4.83 14.20 15.37
N GLU A 290 5.53 13.59 14.41
CA GLU A 290 6.85 14.05 13.94
C GLU A 290 6.75 15.34 13.11
N PHE A 291 5.57 15.69 12.61
CA PHE A 291 5.30 16.82 11.73
C PHE A 291 4.50 17.95 12.37
N ASP A 292 4.27 17.90 13.68
CA ASP A 292 3.59 18.95 14.43
C ASP A 292 4.56 20.10 14.79
N ASN A 293 5.10 20.73 13.74
CA ASN A 293 6.00 21.87 13.84
C ASN A 293 5.97 22.72 12.57
N ASP A 294 6.59 23.89 12.61
CA ASP A 294 6.60 24.89 11.53
C ASP A 294 7.84 24.85 10.64
N LEU A 295 8.65 23.80 10.72
CA LEU A 295 9.83 23.65 9.87
C LEU A 295 9.46 23.44 8.41
N THR A 296 10.36 23.84 7.51
CA THR A 296 10.28 23.39 6.12
C THR A 296 10.71 21.93 5.98
N ILE A 297 10.29 21.25 4.91
CA ILE A 297 10.69 19.83 4.68
C ILE A 297 12.22 19.70 4.73
N VAL A 298 12.95 20.62 4.09
CA VAL A 298 14.41 20.56 4.06
C VAL A 298 15.02 20.79 5.44
N ASP A 299 14.48 21.71 6.26
CA ASP A 299 14.98 21.98 7.59
C ASP A 299 14.60 20.86 8.58
N TRP A 300 13.44 20.26 8.38
CA TRP A 300 13.04 19.07 9.13
C TRP A 300 13.97 17.88 8.85
N LEU A 301 14.29 17.61 7.58
CA LEU A 301 15.19 16.51 7.22
C LEU A 301 16.62 16.76 7.69
N ARG A 302 17.07 18.03 7.71
CA ARG A 302 18.40 18.44 8.17
C ARG A 302 18.72 17.97 9.60
N GLN A 303 17.74 17.88 10.47
CA GLN A 303 17.93 17.42 11.86
C GLN A 303 18.48 15.99 11.94
N TYR A 304 18.31 15.19 10.88
CA TYR A 304 18.70 13.78 10.81
C TYR A 304 19.95 13.55 9.93
N ALA A 305 20.44 14.60 9.29
CA ALA A 305 21.63 14.53 8.45
C ALA A 305 22.92 14.50 9.30
N SER A 306 23.90 13.72 8.87
CA SER A 306 25.25 13.78 9.43
C SER A 306 25.92 15.14 9.11
N LYS A 307 27.01 15.48 9.82
CA LYS A 307 27.75 16.70 9.53
C LYS A 307 28.26 16.82 8.09
N GLU A 308 28.50 15.69 7.45
CA GLU A 308 28.98 15.61 6.06
C GLU A 308 27.83 15.78 5.07
N GLU A 309 26.61 15.44 5.48
CA GLU A 309 25.36 15.49 4.70
C GLU A 309 24.56 16.78 4.95
N ASP A 310 24.97 17.62 5.90
CA ASP A 310 24.34 18.91 6.23
C ASP A 310 24.71 20.00 5.19
N ASP A 311 24.37 19.72 3.94
CA ASP A 311 24.47 20.65 2.82
C ASP A 311 23.12 20.81 2.13
N ASN A 312 22.74 22.05 1.83
CA ASN A 312 21.47 22.36 1.16
C ASN A 312 21.33 21.67 -0.20
N THR A 313 22.41 21.55 -0.95
CA THR A 313 22.40 20.92 -2.27
C THR A 313 22.14 19.43 -2.14
N PHE A 314 22.81 18.79 -1.17
CA PHE A 314 22.61 17.38 -0.86
C PHE A 314 21.17 17.11 -0.43
N LEU A 315 20.64 17.84 0.58
CA LEU A 315 19.31 17.63 1.12
C LEU A 315 18.21 17.87 0.08
N ARG A 316 18.33 18.94 -0.74
CA ARG A 316 17.38 19.20 -1.83
C ARG A 316 17.45 18.13 -2.92
N SER A 317 18.64 17.67 -3.28
CA SER A 317 18.82 16.57 -4.25
C SER A 317 18.23 15.27 -3.69
N PHE A 318 18.41 15.00 -2.41
CA PHE A 318 17.86 13.83 -1.72
C PHE A 318 16.33 13.86 -1.72
N LEU A 319 15.72 14.97 -1.33
CA LEU A 319 14.27 15.17 -1.35
C LEU A 319 13.71 15.14 -2.80
N GLY A 320 14.48 15.68 -3.77
CA GLY A 320 14.11 15.61 -5.19
C GLY A 320 13.94 14.17 -5.69
N ARG A 321 14.80 13.26 -5.24
CA ARG A 321 14.65 11.81 -5.52
C ARG A 321 13.42 11.19 -4.87
N MET A 322 12.93 11.78 -3.77
CA MET A 322 11.69 11.42 -3.10
C MET A 322 10.47 12.18 -3.62
N LEU A 323 10.59 12.78 -4.83
CA LEU A 323 9.56 13.52 -5.55
C LEU A 323 9.15 14.86 -4.91
N PHE A 324 9.98 15.44 -4.06
CA PHE A 324 9.81 16.82 -3.61
C PHE A 324 10.67 17.75 -4.51
N SER A 325 10.04 18.40 -5.48
CA SER A 325 10.75 19.18 -6.50
C SER A 325 10.58 20.70 -6.32
N GLY A 326 11.60 21.46 -6.71
CA GLY A 326 11.54 22.92 -6.73
C GLY A 326 11.23 23.53 -5.37
N ASP A 327 10.14 24.29 -5.29
CA ASP A 327 9.70 24.97 -4.08
C ASP A 327 8.94 24.07 -3.09
N GLU A 328 8.62 22.84 -3.47
CA GLU A 328 7.94 21.90 -2.57
C GLU A 328 8.76 21.60 -1.31
N VAL A 329 10.09 21.55 -1.43
CA VAL A 329 10.98 21.35 -0.28
C VAL A 329 10.91 22.46 0.78
N LEU A 330 10.33 23.61 0.42
CA LEU A 330 10.10 24.76 1.31
C LEU A 330 8.70 24.76 1.94
N LYS A 331 7.83 23.82 1.59
CA LYS A 331 6.55 23.63 2.28
C LYS A 331 6.79 23.34 3.75
N LYS A 332 5.91 23.81 4.61
CA LYS A 332 5.92 23.44 6.03
C LYS A 332 5.47 22.00 6.20
N VAL A 333 6.10 21.29 7.14
CA VAL A 333 5.82 19.87 7.35
C VAL A 333 4.41 19.60 7.92
N ASN A 334 3.80 20.55 8.61
CA ASN A 334 2.46 20.45 9.18
C ASN A 334 1.32 20.47 8.12
N VAL A 335 1.60 20.90 6.88
CA VAL A 335 0.60 20.94 5.79
C VAL A 335 0.73 19.76 4.81
N LEU A 336 1.61 18.80 5.09
CA LEU A 336 1.87 17.65 4.21
C LEU A 336 0.69 16.66 4.22
N SER A 337 0.41 16.10 3.05
CA SER A 337 -0.49 14.95 2.91
C SER A 337 0.08 13.69 3.57
N GLY A 338 -0.75 12.67 3.81
CA GLY A 338 -0.28 11.41 4.41
C GLY A 338 0.87 10.78 3.63
N GLY A 339 0.75 10.67 2.30
CA GLY A 339 1.81 10.12 1.45
C GLY A 339 3.09 10.97 1.44
N GLU A 340 2.99 12.32 1.48
CA GLU A 340 4.15 13.21 1.62
C GLU A 340 4.86 12.99 2.96
N LYS A 341 4.10 12.84 4.07
CA LYS A 341 4.66 12.52 5.39
C LYS A 341 5.42 11.20 5.39
N VAL A 342 4.83 10.15 4.80
CA VAL A 342 5.50 8.83 4.70
C VAL A 342 6.77 8.93 3.86
N ARG A 343 6.77 9.65 2.73
CA ARG A 343 7.99 9.87 1.94
C ARG A 343 9.08 10.67 2.70
N CYS A 344 8.69 11.64 3.55
CA CYS A 344 9.63 12.33 4.44
C CYS A 344 10.22 11.37 5.47
N MET A 345 9.39 10.51 6.10
CA MET A 345 9.86 9.51 7.06
C MET A 345 10.80 8.50 6.41
N LEU A 346 10.50 8.03 5.20
CA LEU A 346 11.41 7.16 4.44
C LEU A 346 12.74 7.87 4.17
N SER A 347 12.72 9.17 3.87
CA SER A 347 13.94 9.97 3.72
C SER A 347 14.77 10.00 5.01
N LYS A 348 14.13 10.24 6.16
CA LYS A 348 14.76 10.16 7.49
C LYS A 348 15.37 8.78 7.74
N ASN A 349 14.61 7.71 7.46
CA ASN A 349 15.05 6.34 7.66
C ASN A 349 16.23 5.95 6.77
N MET A 350 16.27 6.43 5.53
CA MET A 350 17.43 6.23 4.64
C MET A 350 18.68 6.98 5.13
N LEU A 351 18.54 8.21 5.65
CA LEU A 351 19.67 8.99 6.21
C LEU A 351 20.20 8.38 7.50
N SER A 352 19.39 7.67 8.28
CA SER A 352 19.83 7.04 9.53
C SER A 352 20.89 5.95 9.33
N LYS A 353 20.99 5.39 8.10
CA LYS A 353 21.90 4.27 7.77
C LYS A 353 21.79 3.08 8.72
N ALA A 354 20.60 2.90 9.31
CA ALA A 354 20.31 1.82 10.23
C ALA A 354 20.41 0.46 9.51
N ASN A 355 20.79 -0.56 10.25
CA ASN A 355 20.85 -1.93 9.75
C ASN A 355 19.61 -2.76 10.09
N VAL A 356 18.70 -2.21 10.89
CA VAL A 356 17.40 -2.79 11.18
C VAL A 356 16.30 -1.76 10.88
N LEU A 357 15.38 -2.14 10.02
CA LEU A 357 14.20 -1.34 9.70
C LEU A 357 12.98 -1.89 10.44
N VAL A 358 12.30 -1.06 11.22
CA VAL A 358 11.02 -1.37 11.84
C VAL A 358 9.95 -0.53 11.16
N LEU A 359 8.99 -1.17 10.47
CA LEU A 359 8.04 -0.50 9.60
C LEU A 359 6.60 -0.93 9.97
N ASP A 360 5.82 0.01 10.47
CA ASP A 360 4.44 -0.21 10.88
C ASP A 360 3.49 0.29 9.79
N ASP A 361 2.94 -0.63 9.00
CA ASP A 361 2.04 -0.41 7.88
C ASP A 361 2.60 0.62 6.84
N PRO A 362 3.80 0.35 6.29
CA PRO A 362 4.54 1.33 5.47
C PRO A 362 3.90 1.63 4.13
N THR A 363 2.97 0.81 3.68
CA THR A 363 2.24 0.96 2.41
C THR A 363 1.05 1.91 2.53
N ASN A 364 0.60 2.18 3.76
CA ASN A 364 -0.53 3.06 4.01
C ASN A 364 -0.27 4.49 3.49
N HIS A 365 -1.24 5.08 2.83
CA HIS A 365 -1.18 6.40 2.19
C HIS A 365 -0.18 6.55 1.03
N LEU A 366 0.49 5.50 0.59
CA LEU A 366 1.37 5.54 -0.58
C LEU A 366 0.61 5.18 -1.86
N ASP A 367 0.96 5.85 -2.95
CA ASP A 367 0.54 5.44 -4.30
C ASP A 367 1.29 4.19 -4.78
N LEU A 368 0.77 3.52 -5.80
CA LEU A 368 1.34 2.28 -6.36
C LEU A 368 2.81 2.43 -6.77
N GLU A 369 3.20 3.58 -7.28
CA GLU A 369 4.57 3.90 -7.68
C GLU A 369 5.50 3.96 -6.46
N SER A 370 5.05 4.58 -5.38
CA SER A 370 5.80 4.66 -4.11
C SER A 370 5.87 3.30 -3.41
N ILE A 371 4.78 2.52 -3.41
CA ILE A 371 4.77 1.14 -2.88
C ILE A 371 5.76 0.27 -3.66
N THR A 372 5.77 0.38 -5.00
CA THR A 372 6.71 -0.37 -5.85
C THR A 372 8.16 -0.01 -5.51
N ALA A 373 8.47 1.27 -5.45
CA ALA A 373 9.81 1.74 -5.13
C ALA A 373 10.27 1.32 -3.72
N LEU A 374 9.36 1.37 -2.74
CA LEU A 374 9.63 0.91 -1.38
C LEU A 374 9.89 -0.60 -1.36
N ASN A 375 9.05 -1.39 -2.02
CA ASN A 375 9.20 -2.83 -2.11
C ASN A 375 10.56 -3.23 -2.70
N ASP A 376 10.94 -2.63 -3.84
CA ASP A 376 12.22 -2.87 -4.49
C ASP A 376 13.40 -2.48 -3.59
N GLY A 377 13.29 -1.35 -2.90
CA GLY A 377 14.30 -0.89 -1.94
C GLY A 377 14.48 -1.83 -0.74
N LEU A 378 13.39 -2.43 -0.24
CA LEU A 378 13.42 -3.39 0.87
C LEU A 378 13.89 -4.78 0.43
N ILE A 379 13.56 -5.23 -0.77
CA ILE A 379 14.11 -6.46 -1.34
C ILE A 379 15.63 -6.36 -1.44
N ALA A 380 16.13 -5.22 -1.96
CA ALA A 380 17.57 -4.96 -2.13
C ALA A 380 18.31 -4.68 -0.81
N PHE A 381 17.61 -4.42 0.29
CA PHE A 381 18.22 -4.11 1.57
C PHE A 381 18.91 -5.31 2.18
N SER A 382 20.19 -5.16 2.55
CA SER A 382 21.03 -6.20 3.10
C SER A 382 20.95 -6.37 4.62
N GLY A 383 20.17 -5.53 5.30
CA GLY A 383 19.91 -5.62 6.74
C GLY A 383 18.63 -6.41 7.05
N SER A 384 18.25 -6.42 8.33
CA SER A 384 17.02 -7.08 8.79
C SER A 384 15.83 -6.11 8.78
N ILE A 385 14.66 -6.66 8.53
CA ILE A 385 13.40 -5.91 8.44
C ILE A 385 12.38 -6.55 9.37
N LEU A 386 11.75 -5.72 10.20
CA LEU A 386 10.59 -6.07 11.00
C LEU A 386 9.45 -5.19 10.51
N PHE A 387 8.37 -5.78 10.00
CA PHE A 387 7.28 -4.98 9.46
C PHE A 387 5.91 -5.61 9.71
N ALA A 388 4.88 -4.77 9.72
CA ALA A 388 3.49 -5.17 9.63
C ALA A 388 2.90 -4.51 8.38
N SER A 389 2.08 -5.22 7.64
CA SER A 389 1.38 -4.70 6.47
C SER A 389 0.13 -5.54 6.19
N HIS A 390 -0.86 -4.94 5.54
CA HIS A 390 -2.02 -5.63 4.97
C HIS A 390 -1.85 -5.92 3.47
N ASP A 391 -0.80 -5.37 2.85
CA ASP A 391 -0.49 -5.61 1.43
C ASP A 391 0.09 -7.01 1.24
N HIS A 392 -0.72 -7.90 0.68
CA HIS A 392 -0.36 -9.31 0.42
C HIS A 392 0.93 -9.43 -0.39
N GLN A 393 1.03 -8.69 -1.50
CA GLN A 393 2.19 -8.75 -2.39
C GLN A 393 3.46 -8.23 -1.70
N PHE A 394 3.32 -7.22 -0.87
CA PHE A 394 4.42 -6.65 -0.09
C PHE A 394 4.97 -7.66 0.92
N ILE A 395 4.09 -8.35 1.65
CA ILE A 395 4.48 -9.43 2.57
C ILE A 395 5.13 -10.57 1.80
N GLN A 396 4.50 -11.04 0.73
CA GLN A 396 4.94 -12.18 -0.10
C GLN A 396 6.35 -11.99 -0.67
N THR A 397 6.71 -10.76 -1.07
CA THR A 397 7.98 -10.47 -1.75
C THR A 397 9.13 -10.16 -0.80
N ILE A 398 8.84 -9.70 0.42
CA ILE A 398 9.86 -9.24 1.38
C ILE A 398 10.12 -10.28 2.48
N ALA A 399 9.06 -10.86 3.05
CA ALA A 399 9.18 -11.72 4.23
C ALA A 399 9.81 -13.07 3.90
N ASN A 400 10.77 -13.49 4.73
CA ASN A 400 11.26 -14.86 4.80
C ASN A 400 10.86 -15.55 6.11
N ARG A 401 10.17 -14.82 7.01
CA ARG A 401 9.67 -15.31 8.28
C ARG A 401 8.37 -14.57 8.63
N ILE A 402 7.39 -15.31 9.15
CA ILE A 402 6.09 -14.76 9.53
C ILE A 402 5.81 -15.10 10.98
N ILE A 403 5.44 -14.09 11.75
CA ILE A 403 5.08 -14.21 13.16
C ILE A 403 3.68 -13.63 13.34
N MET A 404 2.71 -14.51 13.62
CA MET A 404 1.36 -14.10 14.03
C MET A 404 1.35 -13.88 15.54
N VAL A 405 0.87 -12.71 15.97
CA VAL A 405 0.87 -12.27 17.36
C VAL A 405 -0.56 -12.04 17.85
N SER A 406 -0.87 -12.48 19.05
CA SER A 406 -2.14 -12.21 19.72
C SER A 406 -1.92 -11.97 21.22
N ASP A 407 -3.01 -11.67 21.92
CA ASP A 407 -3.05 -11.61 23.39
C ASP A 407 -2.90 -13.00 24.07
N ASN A 408 -2.88 -14.11 23.30
CA ASN A 408 -2.73 -15.49 23.78
C ASN A 408 -1.41 -16.16 23.35
N GLY A 409 -0.49 -15.41 22.71
CA GLY A 409 0.81 -15.95 22.30
C GLY A 409 1.20 -15.66 20.86
N VAL A 410 2.06 -16.51 20.30
CA VAL A 410 2.61 -16.35 18.94
C VAL A 410 2.57 -17.65 18.15
N VAL A 411 2.37 -17.53 16.85
CA VAL A 411 2.69 -18.57 15.87
C VAL A 411 3.82 -18.05 15.00
N ASP A 412 4.97 -18.69 15.10
CA ASP A 412 6.21 -18.31 14.42
C ASP A 412 6.57 -19.34 13.36
N ARG A 413 6.85 -18.89 12.14
CA ARG A 413 7.25 -19.72 11.01
C ARG A 413 8.39 -19.05 10.25
N ALA A 414 9.57 -19.64 10.30
CA ALA A 414 10.73 -19.25 9.52
C ALA A 414 10.77 -19.98 8.18
N ASP A 415 11.55 -19.43 7.24
CA ASP A 415 11.76 -19.99 5.89
C ASP A 415 10.44 -20.32 5.16
N THR A 416 9.50 -19.40 5.20
CA THR A 416 8.18 -19.54 4.58
C THR A 416 7.80 -18.30 3.80
N THR A 417 7.08 -18.48 2.71
CA THR A 417 6.39 -17.41 2.00
C THR A 417 5.03 -17.14 2.64
N TYR A 418 4.41 -16.01 2.29
CA TYR A 418 3.10 -15.64 2.85
C TYR A 418 1.99 -16.61 2.40
N ASP A 419 2.00 -17.01 1.12
CA ASP A 419 1.02 -17.97 0.59
C ASP A 419 1.16 -19.33 1.30
N GLU A 420 2.40 -19.84 1.45
CA GLU A 420 2.65 -21.09 2.17
C GLU A 420 2.20 -21.03 3.63
N PHE A 421 2.36 -19.88 4.28
CA PHE A 421 1.88 -19.67 5.65
C PHE A 421 0.36 -19.75 5.72
N LEU A 422 -0.34 -19.11 4.79
CA LEU A 422 -1.81 -19.10 4.74
C LEU A 422 -2.41 -20.47 4.37
N GLU A 423 -1.76 -21.24 3.51
CA GLU A 423 -2.23 -22.56 3.06
C GLU A 423 -1.92 -23.69 4.04
N ASN A 424 -0.98 -23.49 4.96
CA ASN A 424 -0.52 -24.53 5.87
C ASN A 424 -1.55 -24.86 6.95
N LYS A 425 -2.11 -26.07 6.92
CA LYS A 425 -3.16 -26.52 7.83
C LYS A 425 -2.76 -26.53 9.31
N ASP A 426 -1.50 -26.85 9.61
CA ASP A 426 -0.97 -26.81 10.98
C ASP A 426 -0.92 -25.37 11.49
N VAL A 427 -0.46 -24.45 10.65
CA VAL A 427 -0.48 -23.02 10.95
C VAL A 427 -1.90 -22.51 11.17
N GLN A 428 -2.84 -22.85 10.28
CA GLN A 428 -4.25 -22.45 10.42
C GLN A 428 -4.86 -22.93 11.74
N GLN A 429 -4.59 -24.19 12.14
CA GLN A 429 -5.08 -24.72 13.41
C GLN A 429 -4.47 -23.99 14.60
N ARG A 430 -3.17 -23.70 14.56
CA ARG A 430 -2.49 -22.95 15.63
C ARG A 430 -2.97 -21.50 15.70
N VAL A 431 -3.17 -20.86 14.56
CA VAL A 431 -3.73 -19.49 14.48
C VAL A 431 -5.16 -19.49 15.03
N ALA A 432 -6.00 -20.44 14.65
CA ALA A 432 -7.36 -20.55 15.20
C ALA A 432 -7.35 -20.73 16.73
N ALA A 433 -6.38 -21.50 17.27
CA ALA A 433 -6.22 -21.67 18.71
C ALA A 433 -5.73 -20.42 19.44
N LEU A 434 -5.01 -19.50 18.76
CA LEU A 434 -4.62 -18.22 19.36
C LEU A 434 -5.81 -17.29 19.61
N TYR A 435 -6.86 -17.42 18.82
CA TYR A 435 -8.04 -16.53 18.87
C TYR A 435 -9.30 -17.22 19.42
N ALA A 436 -9.18 -18.47 19.89
CA ALA A 436 -10.23 -19.20 20.60
C ALA A 436 -10.21 -18.88 22.10
#